data_18408607684e62caee2a77cda3b0c53d
#
_entry.id   18408607684e62caee2a77cda3b0c53d
#
_cell.length_a   1.000
_cell.length_b   1.000
_cell.length_c   1.000
_cell.angle_alpha   90.00
_cell.angle_beta   90.00
_cell.angle_gamma   90.00
#
_symmetry.space_group_name_H-M   'P 1'
#
loop_
_entity.id
_entity.type
_entity.pdbx_description
1 polymer ?
#
loop_
_entity_poly.entity_id
_entity_poly.type
_entity_poly.pdbx_seq_one_letter_code
_entity_poly.pdbx_strand_id
1 'polypeptide(L)'
;KPSSAASDVYKRQIVHLPYAFQGKRMFPDVFRHDRRELPMWSKIVEEIGPEPFPSDYADTPEGIEEFEKANDYYRRLISKTDEFRVFVDERIEKTQRASSLIGNQYTGSIFLALMSAMESDYIENVEMEGSHIGLCGYGSGAKAKVFEGVVQPGWREIASRFHLFERLSTRHAINKTVYEALHMGKRKRSVVKPSTEFALVSVGLEGDLEGQRRYQWVE
;
A
#
# COMPACT_ATOMS: atom_id res chain seq x y z
N LYS A 1 29.17 -6.77 -11.73
CA LYS A 1 27.81 -7.24 -11.36
C LYS A 1 27.37 -6.48 -10.13
N PRO A 2 26.14 -5.96 -10.06
CA PRO A 2 25.61 -5.50 -8.78
C PRO A 2 25.66 -6.67 -7.81
N SER A 3 26.22 -6.44 -6.63
CA SER A 3 26.31 -7.47 -5.57
C SER A 3 25.01 -7.66 -4.79
N SER A 4 24.00 -6.86 -5.10
CA SER A 4 22.68 -6.86 -4.43
C SER A 4 21.54 -6.92 -5.44
N ALA A 5 20.40 -7.41 -5.02
CA ALA A 5 19.18 -7.36 -5.82
C ALA A 5 18.77 -5.92 -6.10
N ALA A 6 18.21 -5.66 -7.29
CA ALA A 6 17.80 -4.31 -7.68
C ALA A 6 16.82 -3.67 -6.68
N SER A 7 15.92 -4.49 -6.10
CA SER A 7 14.98 -4.02 -5.07
C SER A 7 15.64 -3.66 -3.73
N ASP A 8 16.86 -4.12 -3.46
CA ASP A 8 17.57 -3.83 -2.20
C ASP A 8 18.11 -2.40 -2.13
N VAL A 9 18.16 -1.68 -3.24
CA VAL A 9 18.47 -0.25 -3.30
C VAL A 9 17.42 0.56 -2.53
N TYR A 10 16.17 0.11 -2.54
CA TYR A 10 15.06 0.87 -1.94
C TYR A 10 14.83 0.49 -0.48
N LYS A 11 14.93 1.47 0.41
CA LYS A 11 14.58 1.34 1.83
C LYS A 11 13.10 1.04 2.04
N ARG A 12 12.23 1.62 1.18
CA ARG A 12 10.78 1.39 1.14
C ARG A 12 10.30 1.24 -0.30
N GLN A 13 9.29 0.41 -0.48
CA GLN A 13 8.63 0.23 -1.77
C GLN A 13 7.15 0.63 -1.65
N ILE A 14 6.84 1.76 -2.26
CA ILE A 14 5.53 2.39 -2.24
C ILE A 14 4.76 1.92 -3.47
N VAL A 15 3.64 1.26 -3.26
CA VAL A 15 2.82 0.70 -4.35
C VAL A 15 1.45 1.35 -4.33
N HIS A 16 0.88 1.58 -5.51
CA HIS A 16 -0.54 1.87 -5.62
C HIS A 16 -1.34 0.69 -5.05
N LEU A 17 -2.22 0.98 -4.08
CA LEU A 17 -2.93 -0.02 -3.30
C LEU A 17 -4.45 0.03 -3.59
N PRO A 18 -4.97 -0.71 -4.58
CA PRO A 18 -6.40 -0.89 -4.78
C PRO A 18 -7.06 -1.55 -3.56
N TYR A 19 -6.31 -2.39 -2.87
CA TYR A 19 -6.61 -2.89 -1.53
C TYR A 19 -5.29 -3.06 -0.74
N ALA A 20 -5.41 -3.07 0.58
CA ALA A 20 -4.27 -2.92 1.49
C ALA A 20 -3.11 -3.90 1.25
N PHE A 21 -3.40 -5.15 0.89
CA PHE A 21 -2.39 -6.19 0.76
C PHE A 21 -1.94 -6.45 -0.69
N GLN A 22 -2.24 -5.55 -1.62
CA GLN A 22 -1.85 -5.67 -3.03
C GLN A 22 -0.33 -5.79 -3.17
N GLY A 23 0.44 -5.00 -2.43
CA GLY A 23 1.88 -5.08 -2.42
C GLY A 23 2.39 -6.50 -2.11
N LYS A 24 1.96 -7.08 -1.00
CA LYS A 24 2.35 -8.44 -0.60
C LYS A 24 2.04 -9.51 -1.66
N ARG A 25 0.97 -9.33 -2.45
CA ARG A 25 0.60 -10.27 -3.52
C ARG A 25 1.45 -10.13 -4.79
N MET A 26 1.90 -8.92 -5.09
CA MET A 26 2.68 -8.65 -6.30
C MET A 26 4.17 -8.96 -6.11
N PHE A 27 4.68 -8.73 -4.93
CA PHE A 27 6.12 -8.80 -4.68
C PHE A 27 6.77 -10.19 -4.68
N PRO A 28 6.09 -11.34 -4.54
CA PRO A 28 6.75 -12.64 -4.71
C PRO A 28 7.45 -12.77 -6.07
N ASP A 29 6.88 -12.23 -7.15
CA ASP A 29 7.52 -12.24 -8.47
C ASP A 29 8.73 -11.32 -8.54
N VAL A 30 8.63 -10.11 -7.98
CA VAL A 30 9.76 -9.18 -7.91
C VAL A 30 10.87 -9.76 -7.05
N PHE A 31 10.53 -10.29 -5.87
CA PHE A 31 11.46 -10.92 -4.96
C PHE A 31 12.21 -12.08 -5.61
N ARG A 32 11.48 -12.97 -6.29
CA ARG A 32 12.03 -14.10 -7.05
C ARG A 32 12.97 -13.63 -8.14
N HIS A 33 12.51 -12.71 -8.98
CA HIS A 33 13.28 -12.20 -10.11
C HIS A 33 14.59 -11.56 -9.68
N ASP A 34 14.54 -10.77 -8.62
CA ASP A 34 15.71 -10.04 -8.12
C ASP A 34 16.72 -10.95 -7.40
N ARG A 35 16.26 -12.07 -6.83
CA ARG A 35 17.08 -12.90 -5.92
C ARG A 35 17.47 -14.26 -6.43
N ARG A 36 16.92 -14.71 -7.57
CA ARG A 36 17.20 -16.05 -8.10
C ARG A 36 18.69 -16.30 -8.39
N GLU A 37 19.45 -15.24 -8.68
CA GLU A 37 20.89 -15.30 -8.93
C GLU A 37 21.75 -15.13 -7.65
N LEU A 38 21.11 -14.90 -6.50
CA LEU A 38 21.83 -14.71 -5.25
C LEU A 38 22.00 -16.03 -4.49
N PRO A 39 23.10 -16.20 -3.71
CA PRO A 39 23.35 -17.43 -2.96
C PRO A 39 22.22 -17.82 -2.00
N MET A 40 21.45 -16.85 -1.49
CA MET A 40 20.32 -17.13 -0.62
C MET A 40 19.18 -17.90 -1.30
N TRP A 41 19.10 -17.86 -2.64
CA TRP A 41 18.02 -18.51 -3.37
C TRP A 41 18.08 -20.03 -3.27
N SER A 42 19.27 -20.61 -3.12
CA SER A 42 19.41 -22.05 -2.92
C SER A 42 18.66 -22.57 -1.68
N LYS A 43 18.67 -21.80 -0.60
CA LYS A 43 17.92 -22.15 0.62
C LYS A 43 16.41 -22.15 0.38
N ILE A 44 15.92 -21.16 -0.38
CA ILE A 44 14.50 -21.10 -0.75
C ILE A 44 14.12 -22.31 -1.60
N VAL A 45 14.95 -22.66 -2.59
CA VAL A 45 14.71 -23.84 -3.42
C VAL A 45 14.75 -25.14 -2.60
N GLU A 46 15.64 -25.25 -1.62
CA GLU A 46 15.67 -26.40 -0.68
C GLU A 46 14.38 -26.50 0.14
N GLU A 47 13.78 -25.37 0.53
CA GLU A 47 12.57 -25.33 1.35
C GLU A 47 11.29 -25.58 0.56
N ILE A 48 11.14 -24.93 -0.61
CA ILE A 48 9.87 -24.94 -1.34
C ILE A 48 9.91 -25.67 -2.68
N GLY A 49 11.05 -26.21 -3.07
CA GLY A 49 11.25 -26.92 -4.33
C GLY A 49 11.73 -26.01 -5.48
N PRO A 50 11.99 -26.60 -6.66
CA PRO A 50 12.49 -25.87 -7.82
C PRO A 50 11.44 -24.93 -8.40
N GLU A 51 11.94 -23.80 -8.94
CA GLU A 51 11.12 -22.82 -9.64
C GLU A 51 10.59 -23.44 -10.95
N PRO A 52 9.26 -23.31 -11.25
CA PRO A 52 8.72 -23.69 -12.54
C PRO A 52 9.11 -22.69 -13.63
N PHE A 53 9.54 -23.19 -14.80
CA PHE A 53 9.82 -22.38 -15.97
C PHE A 53 8.87 -22.72 -17.12
N PRO A 54 8.53 -21.76 -18.00
CA PRO A 54 7.68 -22.05 -19.17
C PRO A 54 8.22 -23.19 -20.05
N SER A 55 9.55 -23.33 -20.13
CA SER A 55 10.22 -24.39 -20.89
C SER A 55 9.97 -25.80 -20.37
N ASP A 56 9.46 -25.96 -19.15
CA ASP A 56 9.16 -27.24 -18.51
C ASP A 56 7.79 -27.79 -18.93
N TYR A 57 7.03 -27.00 -19.69
CA TYR A 57 5.65 -27.29 -20.09
C TYR A 57 5.50 -27.26 -21.61
N ALA A 58 4.49 -27.95 -22.13
CA ALA A 58 4.22 -27.97 -23.56
C ALA A 58 3.75 -26.59 -24.06
N ASP A 59 4.15 -26.20 -25.28
CA ASP A 59 3.71 -24.97 -25.94
C ASP A 59 2.31 -25.19 -26.56
N THR A 60 1.35 -25.47 -25.72
CA THR A 60 -0.07 -25.66 -26.03
C THR A 60 -0.91 -24.89 -25.03
N PRO A 61 -2.19 -24.58 -25.33
CA PRO A 61 -3.08 -23.93 -24.38
C PRO A 61 -3.13 -24.65 -23.02
N GLU A 62 -3.15 -25.96 -23.01
CA GLU A 62 -3.18 -26.79 -21.81
C GLU A 62 -1.87 -26.67 -21.01
N GLY A 63 -0.71 -26.73 -21.70
CA GLY A 63 0.60 -26.58 -21.08
C GLY A 63 0.83 -25.19 -20.51
N ILE A 64 0.32 -24.15 -21.15
CA ILE A 64 0.34 -22.79 -20.64
C ILE A 64 -0.51 -22.70 -19.35
N GLU A 65 -1.70 -23.28 -19.34
CA GLU A 65 -2.56 -23.31 -18.15
C GLU A 65 -1.91 -24.07 -16.98
N GLU A 66 -1.25 -25.20 -17.27
CA GLU A 66 -0.50 -25.97 -16.27
C GLU A 66 0.65 -25.14 -15.68
N PHE A 67 1.43 -24.46 -16.52
CA PHE A 67 2.48 -23.56 -16.07
C PHE A 67 1.92 -22.44 -15.19
N GLU A 68 0.85 -21.78 -15.60
CA GLU A 68 0.23 -20.70 -14.81
C GLU A 68 -0.21 -21.18 -13.42
N LYS A 69 -0.81 -22.38 -13.33
CA LYS A 69 -1.19 -23.01 -12.06
C LYS A 69 0.02 -23.30 -11.19
N ALA A 70 1.08 -23.87 -11.76
CA ALA A 70 2.31 -24.18 -11.04
C ALA A 70 3.01 -22.91 -10.57
N ASN A 71 3.06 -21.89 -11.42
CA ASN A 71 3.65 -20.59 -11.11
C ASN A 71 2.87 -19.87 -9.98
N ASP A 72 1.54 -19.87 -10.03
CA ASP A 72 0.71 -19.31 -8.97
C ASP A 72 0.87 -20.05 -7.64
N TYR A 73 1.03 -21.36 -7.69
CA TYR A 73 1.32 -22.16 -6.51
C TYR A 73 2.70 -21.81 -5.93
N TYR A 74 3.71 -21.71 -6.77
CA TYR A 74 5.08 -21.36 -6.36
C TYR A 74 5.15 -19.96 -5.72
N ARG A 75 4.43 -18.99 -6.28
CA ARG A 75 4.29 -17.62 -5.68
C ARG A 75 3.71 -17.67 -4.25
N ARG A 76 2.73 -18.56 -4.02
CA ARG A 76 2.16 -18.78 -2.68
C ARG A 76 3.17 -19.44 -1.73
N LEU A 77 4.03 -20.30 -2.22
CA LEU A 77 5.09 -20.90 -1.40
C LEU A 77 6.13 -19.83 -1.04
N ILE A 78 6.63 -19.05 -1.99
CA ILE A 78 7.55 -17.93 -1.72
C ILE A 78 6.97 -17.02 -0.63
N SER A 79 5.69 -16.68 -0.72
CA SER A 79 5.06 -15.78 0.24
C SER A 79 5.01 -16.30 1.69
N LYS A 80 5.35 -17.58 1.90
CA LYS A 80 5.41 -18.22 3.21
C LYS A 80 6.82 -18.38 3.76
N THR A 81 7.87 -18.19 2.93
CA THR A 81 9.26 -18.29 3.37
C THR A 81 9.60 -17.15 4.33
N ASP A 82 10.53 -17.40 5.24
CA ASP A 82 10.95 -16.40 6.22
C ASP A 82 11.70 -15.26 5.54
N GLU A 83 12.49 -15.53 4.51
CA GLU A 83 13.20 -14.52 3.72
C GLU A 83 12.24 -13.52 3.05
N PHE A 84 11.13 -14.01 2.51
CA PHE A 84 10.11 -13.12 1.93
C PHE A 84 9.38 -12.32 3.01
N ARG A 85 9.10 -12.92 4.17
CA ARG A 85 8.48 -12.20 5.29
C ARG A 85 9.37 -11.05 5.77
N VAL A 86 10.66 -11.31 5.96
CA VAL A 86 11.63 -10.26 6.32
C VAL A 86 11.63 -9.15 5.27
N PHE A 87 11.67 -9.49 3.98
CA PHE A 87 11.59 -8.50 2.91
C PHE A 87 10.32 -7.65 2.98
N VAL A 88 9.16 -8.26 3.22
CA VAL A 88 7.89 -7.55 3.36
C VAL A 88 7.92 -6.60 4.56
N ASP A 89 8.37 -7.08 5.72
CA ASP A 89 8.40 -6.28 6.96
C ASP A 89 9.32 -5.07 6.81
N GLU A 90 10.47 -5.27 6.19
CA GLU A 90 11.44 -4.19 5.99
C GLU A 90 11.02 -3.18 4.91
N ARG A 91 10.36 -3.62 3.83
CA ARG A 91 10.18 -2.80 2.62
C ARG A 91 8.76 -2.34 2.37
N ILE A 92 7.76 -3.14 2.78
CA ILE A 92 6.38 -3.01 2.32
C ILE A 92 5.41 -2.75 3.48
N GLU A 93 5.56 -3.42 4.63
CA GLU A 93 4.53 -3.44 5.68
C GLU A 93 4.10 -2.04 6.11
N LYS A 94 5.04 -1.16 6.38
CA LYS A 94 4.76 0.22 6.80
C LYS A 94 4.00 1.02 5.75
N THR A 95 4.20 0.70 4.46
CA THR A 95 3.51 1.39 3.37
C THR A 95 2.03 1.03 3.29
N GLN A 96 1.65 -0.16 3.75
CA GLN A 96 0.29 -0.69 3.68
C GLN A 96 -0.56 -0.38 4.92
N ARG A 97 0.07 -0.01 6.03
CA ARG A 97 -0.57 0.14 7.34
C ARG A 97 -1.76 1.08 7.32
N ALA A 98 -1.63 2.30 6.79
CA ALA A 98 -2.74 3.24 6.72
C ALA A 98 -3.85 2.76 5.77
N SER A 99 -3.48 2.20 4.61
CA SER A 99 -4.47 1.67 3.65
C SER A 99 -5.28 0.51 4.23
N SER A 100 -4.70 -0.31 5.11
CA SER A 100 -5.44 -1.37 5.82
C SER A 100 -6.52 -0.83 6.75
N LEU A 101 -6.37 0.40 7.21
CA LEU A 101 -7.31 1.07 8.13
C LEU A 101 -8.33 1.98 7.42
N ILE A 102 -8.05 2.39 6.18
CA ILE A 102 -8.88 3.36 5.43
C ILE A 102 -9.58 2.70 4.24
N GLY A 103 -8.89 1.80 3.54
CA GLY A 103 -9.34 1.21 2.29
C GLY A 103 -8.79 1.94 1.06
N ASN A 104 -9.41 1.67 -0.10
CA ASN A 104 -8.99 2.19 -1.39
C ASN A 104 -9.14 3.71 -1.48
N GLN A 105 -8.06 4.40 -1.84
CA GLN A 105 -8.02 5.84 -2.09
C GLN A 105 -7.75 6.17 -3.57
N TYR A 106 -7.99 5.21 -4.47
CA TYR A 106 -7.72 5.36 -5.91
C TYR A 106 -6.30 5.93 -6.16
N THR A 107 -6.20 6.99 -6.97
CA THR A 107 -4.93 7.65 -7.28
C THR A 107 -4.19 8.18 -6.03
N GLY A 108 -4.91 8.52 -4.97
CA GLY A 108 -4.35 8.97 -3.69
C GLY A 108 -3.65 7.87 -2.90
N SER A 109 -3.89 6.59 -3.23
CA SER A 109 -3.36 5.47 -2.43
C SER A 109 -1.83 5.42 -2.37
N ILE A 110 -1.13 5.83 -3.42
CA ILE A 110 0.33 5.86 -3.44
C ILE A 110 0.87 6.94 -2.48
N PHE A 111 0.22 8.09 -2.39
CA PHE A 111 0.59 9.15 -1.46
C PHE A 111 0.23 8.78 -0.01
N LEU A 112 -0.91 8.12 0.20
CA LEU A 112 -1.26 7.58 1.51
C LEU A 112 -0.24 6.52 1.97
N ALA A 113 0.20 5.65 1.07
CA ALA A 113 1.24 4.66 1.36
C ALA A 113 2.58 5.32 1.71
N LEU A 114 2.95 6.40 1.00
CA LEU A 114 4.13 7.20 1.32
C LEU A 114 4.02 7.82 2.71
N MET A 115 2.92 8.51 3.01
CA MET A 115 2.67 9.11 4.33
C MET A 115 2.70 8.04 5.44
N SER A 116 2.07 6.89 5.20
CA SER A 116 2.06 5.75 6.13
C SER A 116 3.47 5.27 6.48
N ALA A 117 4.34 5.10 5.48
CA ALA A 117 5.71 4.70 5.68
C ALA A 117 6.51 5.75 6.44
N MET A 118 6.44 7.01 5.99
CA MET A 118 7.21 8.12 6.59
C MET A 118 6.82 8.38 8.05
N GLU A 119 5.53 8.39 8.36
CA GLU A 119 5.08 8.56 9.76
C GLU A 119 5.44 7.35 10.63
N SER A 120 5.32 6.12 10.09
CA SER A 120 5.77 4.91 10.82
C SER A 120 7.26 4.97 11.13
N ASP A 121 8.09 5.35 10.15
CA ASP A 121 9.54 5.46 10.33
C ASP A 121 9.90 6.60 11.30
N TYR A 122 9.16 7.71 11.29
CA TYR A 122 9.30 8.78 12.25
C TYR A 122 9.00 8.32 13.69
N ILE A 123 7.86 7.65 13.89
CA ILE A 123 7.43 7.14 15.21
C ILE A 123 8.43 6.11 15.74
N GLU A 124 8.93 5.23 14.90
CA GLU A 124 9.88 4.18 15.25
C GLU A 124 11.34 4.66 15.29
N ASN A 125 11.56 5.96 15.07
CA ASN A 125 12.89 6.59 15.06
C ASN A 125 13.88 5.95 14.06
N VAL A 126 13.38 5.48 12.92
CA VAL A 126 14.22 4.95 11.83
C VAL A 126 14.86 6.09 11.07
N GLU A 127 16.16 5.98 10.75
CA GLU A 127 16.82 6.98 9.92
C GLU A 127 16.51 6.73 8.44
N MET A 128 15.99 7.78 7.78
CA MET A 128 15.57 7.72 6.39
C MET A 128 16.28 8.74 5.49
N GLU A 129 16.96 9.75 6.04
CA GLU A 129 17.64 10.75 5.21
C GLU A 129 18.63 10.09 4.23
N GLY A 130 18.62 10.54 2.99
CA GLY A 130 19.42 9.96 1.91
C GLY A 130 18.96 8.58 1.41
N SER A 131 17.98 7.96 2.08
CA SER A 131 17.47 6.65 1.64
C SER A 131 16.67 6.78 0.35
N HIS A 132 16.80 5.77 -0.51
CA HIS A 132 16.02 5.64 -1.72
C HIS A 132 14.68 4.96 -1.44
N ILE A 133 13.63 5.45 -2.07
CA ILE A 133 12.29 4.87 -2.05
C ILE A 133 11.82 4.61 -3.48
N GLY A 134 11.34 3.40 -3.75
CA GLY A 134 10.74 3.05 -5.03
C GLY A 134 9.23 3.33 -5.00
N LEU A 135 8.71 4.00 -6.03
CA LEU A 135 7.29 4.30 -6.17
C LEU A 135 6.74 3.62 -7.42
N CYS A 136 5.76 2.74 -7.22
CA CYS A 136 5.15 1.93 -8.26
C CYS A 136 3.69 2.34 -8.45
N GLY A 137 3.44 3.25 -9.40
CA GLY A 137 2.10 3.68 -9.80
C GLY A 137 1.50 2.73 -10.82
N TYR A 138 0.23 2.38 -10.64
CA TYR A 138 -0.53 1.55 -11.56
C TYR A 138 -1.90 2.19 -11.82
N GLY A 139 -2.35 2.14 -13.07
CA GLY A 139 -3.67 2.61 -13.49
C GLY A 139 -4.43 1.55 -14.27
N SER A 140 -5.76 1.51 -14.13
CA SER A 140 -6.66 0.53 -14.76
C SER A 140 -6.65 0.52 -16.30
N GLY A 141 -6.03 1.53 -16.94
CA GLY A 141 -5.76 1.57 -18.39
C GLY A 141 -4.47 0.85 -18.80
N ALA A 142 -4.03 -0.15 -18.06
CA ALA A 142 -2.79 -0.91 -18.27
C ALA A 142 -1.53 -0.02 -18.35
N LYS A 143 -1.54 1.12 -17.66
CA LYS A 143 -0.38 2.03 -17.56
C LYS A 143 0.26 1.92 -16.20
N ALA A 144 1.49 1.45 -16.16
CA ALA A 144 2.32 1.45 -14.97
C ALA A 144 3.46 2.47 -15.10
N LYS A 145 3.81 3.09 -13.98
CA LYS A 145 5.00 3.95 -13.86
C LYS A 145 5.77 3.55 -12.62
N VAL A 146 7.07 3.37 -12.80
CA VAL A 146 8.01 3.17 -11.71
C VAL A 146 8.96 4.37 -11.69
N PHE A 147 9.16 4.95 -10.53
CA PHE A 147 10.10 6.04 -10.32
C PHE A 147 10.70 5.96 -8.93
N GLU A 148 11.75 6.68 -8.73
CA GLU A 148 12.54 6.69 -7.53
C GLU A 148 12.44 8.05 -6.84
N GLY A 149 12.48 8.05 -5.52
CA GLY A 149 12.62 9.22 -4.69
C GLY A 149 13.77 9.06 -3.71
N VAL A 150 14.42 10.16 -3.34
CA VAL A 150 15.43 10.21 -2.28
C VAL A 150 14.90 11.07 -1.14
N VAL A 151 14.92 10.51 0.07
CA VAL A 151 14.45 11.21 1.26
C VAL A 151 15.40 12.36 1.60
N GLN A 152 14.86 13.57 1.61
CA GLN A 152 15.62 14.80 1.80
C GLN A 152 15.82 15.13 3.31
N PRO A 153 16.82 15.95 3.64
CA PRO A 153 16.92 16.55 4.97
C PRO A 153 15.62 17.24 5.37
N GLY A 154 15.28 17.22 6.66
CA GLY A 154 14.03 17.81 7.15
C GLY A 154 12.80 16.92 7.03
N TRP A 155 12.91 15.73 6.49
CA TRP A 155 11.79 14.77 6.37
C TRP A 155 11.06 14.50 7.68
N ARG A 156 11.81 14.49 8.80
CA ARG A 156 11.25 14.26 10.16
C ARG A 156 10.27 15.37 10.56
N GLU A 157 10.60 16.62 10.25
CA GLU A 157 9.71 17.75 10.52
C GLU A 157 8.40 17.63 9.72
N ILE A 158 8.50 17.20 8.46
CA ILE A 158 7.31 16.97 7.62
C ILE A 158 6.49 15.80 8.16
N ALA A 159 7.13 14.66 8.44
CA ALA A 159 6.46 13.45 8.92
C ALA A 159 5.78 13.67 10.29
N SER A 160 6.38 14.45 11.18
CA SER A 160 5.81 14.80 12.50
C SER A 160 4.48 15.58 12.41
N ARG A 161 4.20 16.21 11.28
CA ARG A 161 2.99 17.00 11.05
C ARG A 161 1.84 16.21 10.42
N PHE A 162 2.06 14.95 10.03
CA PHE A 162 1.00 14.17 9.38
C PHE A 162 -0.12 13.81 10.34
N HIS A 163 0.20 13.39 11.56
CA HIS A 163 -0.78 12.95 12.56
C HIS A 163 -1.77 11.91 12.03
N LEU A 164 -1.33 11.10 11.05
CA LEU A 164 -2.16 10.16 10.32
C LEU A 164 -2.70 9.07 11.26
N PHE A 165 -1.80 8.41 11.98
CA PHE A 165 -2.19 7.31 12.86
C PHE A 165 -2.89 7.80 14.12
N GLU A 166 -2.54 8.97 14.64
CA GLU A 166 -3.25 9.62 15.72
C GLU A 166 -4.72 9.87 15.34
N ARG A 167 -4.96 10.51 14.18
CA ARG A 167 -6.31 10.76 13.66
C ARG A 167 -7.08 9.47 13.38
N LEU A 168 -6.41 8.43 12.89
CA LEU A 168 -7.04 7.13 12.67
C LEU A 168 -7.45 6.45 13.98
N SER A 169 -6.71 6.66 15.07
CA SER A 169 -7.03 6.10 16.38
C SER A 169 -8.23 6.77 17.05
N THR A 170 -8.52 8.03 16.72
CA THR A 170 -9.65 8.78 17.28
C THR A 170 -10.98 8.54 16.55
N ARG A 171 -11.01 7.68 15.52
CA ARG A 171 -12.24 7.36 14.79
C ARG A 171 -13.28 6.72 15.70
N HIS A 172 -14.52 7.18 15.55
CA HIS A 172 -15.65 6.63 16.29
C HIS A 172 -16.28 5.43 15.57
N ALA A 173 -16.31 4.29 16.24
CA ALA A 173 -16.93 3.08 15.68
C ALA A 173 -18.45 3.24 15.61
N ILE A 174 -19.04 2.90 14.47
CA ILE A 174 -20.48 2.90 14.26
C ILE A 174 -20.97 1.48 13.89
N ASN A 175 -22.21 1.19 14.24
CA ASN A 175 -22.84 -0.06 13.83
C ASN A 175 -23.45 0.06 12.41
N LYS A 176 -23.87 -1.09 11.86
CA LYS A 176 -24.46 -1.17 10.53
C LYS A 176 -25.69 -0.26 10.35
N THR A 177 -26.58 -0.22 11.34
CA THR A 177 -27.80 0.59 11.26
C THR A 177 -27.48 2.10 11.14
N VAL A 178 -26.50 2.58 11.90
CA VAL A 178 -26.04 3.98 11.82
C VAL A 178 -25.38 4.24 10.48
N TYR A 179 -24.53 3.32 9.99
CA TYR A 179 -23.90 3.42 8.68
C TYR A 179 -24.95 3.53 7.55
N GLU A 180 -25.92 2.62 7.52
CA GLU A 180 -26.99 2.62 6.51
C GLU A 180 -27.84 3.89 6.57
N ALA A 181 -28.16 4.38 7.77
CA ALA A 181 -28.91 5.62 7.93
C ALA A 181 -28.16 6.86 7.41
N LEU A 182 -26.85 6.91 7.61
CA LEU A 182 -25.98 7.95 7.03
C LEU A 182 -25.89 7.82 5.51
N HIS A 183 -25.62 6.61 5.02
CA HIS A 183 -25.46 6.33 3.58
C HIS A 183 -26.73 6.66 2.78
N MET A 184 -27.89 6.34 3.32
CA MET A 184 -29.20 6.63 2.71
C MET A 184 -29.68 8.06 2.94
N GLY A 185 -28.91 8.90 3.60
CA GLY A 185 -29.31 10.28 3.93
C GLY A 185 -30.45 10.41 4.94
N LYS A 186 -30.86 9.31 5.59
CA LYS A 186 -31.88 9.32 6.64
C LYS A 186 -31.39 9.98 7.92
N ARG A 187 -30.11 9.85 8.21
CA ARG A 187 -29.42 10.59 9.28
C ARG A 187 -28.56 11.67 8.64
N LYS A 188 -28.89 12.93 8.90
CA LYS A 188 -28.20 14.10 8.36
C LYS A 188 -27.18 14.72 9.33
N ARG A 189 -27.18 14.29 10.59
CA ARG A 189 -26.27 14.81 11.62
C ARG A 189 -25.08 13.88 11.79
N SER A 190 -23.92 14.48 12.05
CA SER A 190 -22.73 13.77 12.44
C SER A 190 -22.98 12.81 13.61
N VAL A 191 -22.24 11.70 13.68
CA VAL A 191 -22.30 10.75 14.79
C VAL A 191 -21.64 11.34 16.02
N VAL A 192 -20.52 12.00 15.81
CA VAL A 192 -19.77 12.76 16.82
C VAL A 192 -19.97 14.24 16.53
N LYS A 193 -20.23 15.03 17.57
CA LYS A 193 -20.32 16.49 17.41
C LYS A 193 -18.95 17.01 16.95
N PRO A 194 -18.88 17.74 15.82
CA PRO A 194 -17.63 18.37 15.39
C PRO A 194 -17.11 19.33 16.48
N SER A 195 -15.81 19.33 16.71
CA SER A 195 -15.14 20.24 17.63
C SER A 195 -13.71 20.48 17.16
N THR A 196 -13.29 21.72 17.16
CA THR A 196 -11.95 22.15 16.74
C THR A 196 -11.61 21.69 15.30
N GLU A 197 -12.60 21.81 14.42
CA GLU A 197 -12.47 21.40 13.01
C GLU A 197 -13.40 22.21 12.09
N PHE A 198 -13.16 22.13 10.76
CA PHE A 198 -14.12 22.63 9.78
C PHE A 198 -15.27 21.65 9.61
N ALA A 199 -16.46 22.03 10.00
CA ALA A 199 -17.68 21.26 9.84
C ALA A 199 -18.51 21.73 8.66
N LEU A 200 -19.16 20.79 7.95
CA LEU A 200 -20.13 21.10 6.90
C LEU A 200 -21.40 21.69 7.53
N VAL A 201 -21.70 22.95 7.25
CA VAL A 201 -22.87 23.65 7.84
C VAL A 201 -24.05 23.71 6.89
N SER A 202 -23.83 23.73 5.57
CA SER A 202 -24.90 23.70 4.58
C SER A 202 -24.45 23.13 3.24
N VAL A 203 -25.44 22.65 2.48
CA VAL A 203 -25.30 22.29 1.07
C VAL A 203 -26.37 23.06 0.32
N GLY A 204 -25.98 23.74 -0.76
CA GLY A 204 -26.92 24.43 -1.64
C GLY A 204 -27.92 23.43 -2.25
N LEU A 205 -29.19 23.77 -2.26
CA LEU A 205 -30.25 22.89 -2.69
C LEU A 205 -30.84 23.26 -4.07
N GLU A 206 -30.61 24.47 -4.54
CA GLU A 206 -31.26 25.01 -5.73
C GLU A 206 -30.36 26.01 -6.50
N GLY A 207 -30.60 26.13 -7.81
CA GLY A 207 -29.95 27.08 -8.70
C GLY A 207 -28.45 26.90 -8.83
N ASP A 208 -27.73 27.99 -9.07
CA ASP A 208 -26.27 27.99 -9.29
C ASP A 208 -25.46 27.50 -8.09
N LEU A 209 -26.10 27.39 -6.92
CA LEU A 209 -25.49 26.91 -5.68
C LEU A 209 -25.81 25.44 -5.38
N GLU A 210 -26.53 24.75 -6.26
CA GLU A 210 -26.88 23.35 -6.05
C GLU A 210 -25.60 22.48 -5.89
N GLY A 211 -25.55 21.72 -4.80
CA GLY A 211 -24.40 20.88 -4.45
C GLY A 211 -23.22 21.62 -3.85
N GLN A 212 -23.24 22.95 -3.79
CA GLN A 212 -22.16 23.73 -3.16
C GLN A 212 -22.13 23.46 -1.66
N ARG A 213 -20.98 23.03 -1.15
CA ARG A 213 -20.74 22.76 0.27
C ARG A 213 -20.14 23.96 0.96
N ARG A 214 -20.73 24.35 2.08
CA ARG A 214 -20.24 25.43 2.94
C ARG A 214 -19.71 24.86 4.23
N TYR A 215 -18.47 25.18 4.55
CA TYR A 215 -17.81 24.75 5.77
C TYR A 215 -17.57 25.93 6.69
N GLN A 216 -17.62 25.70 7.99
CA GLN A 216 -17.32 26.68 9.02
C GLN A 216 -16.47 26.02 10.10
N TRP A 217 -15.51 26.77 10.64
CA TRP A 217 -14.77 26.34 11.81
C TRP A 217 -15.71 26.27 13.02
N VAL A 218 -15.66 25.16 13.77
CA VAL A 218 -16.39 24.97 15.02
C VAL A 218 -15.39 24.75 16.16
N GLU A 219 -15.65 25.36 17.29
CA GLU A 219 -14.88 25.20 18.53
C GLU A 219 -15.27 23.98 19.33
#